data_8a4ae98e5d7828bf2aa6aa054205b184
#
_entry.id   8a4ae98e5d7828bf2aa6aa054205b184
#
_cell.length_a   1.000
_cell.length_b   1.000
_cell.length_c   1.000
_cell.angle_alpha   90.00
_cell.angle_beta   90.00
_cell.angle_gamma   90.00
#
_symmetry.space_group_name_H-M   'P 1'
#
loop_
_entity.id
_entity.type
_entity.pdbx_description
1 polymer ?
#
loop_
_entity_poly.entity_id
_entity_poly.type
_entity_poly.pdbx_seq_one_letter_code
_entity_poly.pdbx_strand_id
1 'polypeptide(L)'
;GLLEATDMTMVENNALLVQRYGNLWDRLRVNFRMNSNVYDPRIEAQKSWFISRQDYLNRLTARASRYLYYTVREAERRNIPTELALLPVIESSYDPNANSNASAAGLWQFIPSTGRIYGLNQTSTFDGRRDVIESTRAAYDFLTALYNQFGSWELALASYNAGPGRVQSAINYNAARGLPTDYWSLKLPTETMNYVPRFLAVAQIVKNPSTYNVYFPA
;
A
#
# COMPACT_ATOMS: atom_id res chain seq x y z
N GLY A 1 2.49 23.55 -21.53
CA GLY A 1 3.81 23.05 -21.24
C GLY A 1 3.90 21.54 -21.33
N LEU A 2 5.08 21.01 -21.19
CA LEU A 2 5.29 19.55 -21.25
C LEU A 2 4.47 18.80 -20.17
N LEU A 3 4.39 19.38 -19.00
CA LEU A 3 3.61 18.82 -17.90
C LEU A 3 2.12 18.78 -18.25
N GLU A 4 1.61 19.82 -18.86
CA GLU A 4 0.21 19.88 -19.28
C GLU A 4 -0.10 18.84 -20.35
N ALA A 5 0.77 18.67 -21.34
CA ALA A 5 0.60 17.66 -22.38
C ALA A 5 0.59 16.26 -21.79
N THR A 6 1.46 15.97 -20.82
CA THR A 6 1.51 14.69 -20.12
C THR A 6 0.23 14.47 -19.32
N ASP A 7 -0.24 15.51 -18.61
CA ASP A 7 -1.45 15.43 -17.81
C ASP A 7 -2.69 15.19 -18.68
N MET A 8 -2.79 15.88 -19.83
CA MET A 8 -3.89 15.69 -20.78
C MET A 8 -3.92 14.26 -21.31
N THR A 9 -2.77 13.71 -21.72
CA THR A 9 -2.68 12.33 -22.19
C THR A 9 -3.11 11.34 -21.11
N MET A 10 -2.71 11.58 -19.88
CA MET A 10 -3.08 10.72 -18.75
C MET A 10 -4.56 10.83 -18.43
N VAL A 11 -5.16 12.02 -18.49
CA VAL A 11 -6.60 12.23 -18.31
C VAL A 11 -7.38 11.46 -19.37
N GLU A 12 -6.98 11.55 -20.65
CA GLU A 12 -7.63 10.80 -21.74
C GLU A 12 -7.53 9.29 -21.52
N ASN A 13 -6.35 8.78 -21.20
CA ASN A 13 -6.12 7.37 -20.91
C ASN A 13 -6.97 6.89 -19.73
N ASN A 14 -7.07 7.71 -18.68
CA ASN A 14 -7.87 7.40 -17.51
C ASN A 14 -9.37 7.36 -17.83
N ALA A 15 -9.86 8.33 -18.63
CA ALA A 15 -11.26 8.35 -19.07
C ALA A 15 -11.61 7.09 -19.85
N LEU A 16 -10.72 6.65 -20.76
CA LEU A 16 -10.90 5.41 -21.50
C LEU A 16 -10.91 4.19 -20.60
N LEU A 17 -10.00 4.13 -19.62
CA LEU A 17 -9.94 3.01 -18.67
C LEU A 17 -11.19 2.95 -17.79
N VAL A 18 -11.65 4.07 -17.28
CA VAL A 18 -12.88 4.14 -16.49
C VAL A 18 -14.08 3.72 -17.34
N GLN A 19 -14.17 4.19 -18.57
CA GLN A 19 -15.24 3.80 -19.51
C GLN A 19 -15.19 2.30 -19.77
N ARG A 20 -14.01 1.72 -19.96
CA ARG A 20 -13.82 0.30 -20.28
C ARG A 20 -14.09 -0.61 -19.08
N TYR A 21 -13.65 -0.23 -17.88
CA TYR A 21 -13.70 -1.07 -16.68
C TYR A 21 -14.77 -0.67 -15.69
N GLY A 22 -15.56 0.36 -16.00
CA GLY A 22 -16.73 0.76 -15.22
C GLY A 22 -16.44 1.79 -14.14
N ASN A 23 -15.40 1.60 -13.31
CA ASN A 23 -15.08 2.53 -12.22
C ASN A 23 -13.62 2.41 -11.78
N LEU A 24 -13.24 3.25 -10.84
CA LEU A 24 -11.88 3.30 -10.32
C LEU A 24 -11.45 2.00 -9.63
N TRP A 25 -12.37 1.32 -8.94
CA TRP A 25 -12.08 0.05 -8.28
C TRP A 25 -11.79 -1.05 -9.29
N ASP A 26 -12.54 -1.11 -10.38
CA ASP A 26 -12.27 -2.06 -11.46
C ASP A 26 -10.93 -1.78 -12.12
N ARG A 27 -10.60 -0.51 -12.32
CA ARG A 27 -9.31 -0.11 -12.87
C ARG A 27 -8.16 -0.53 -11.95
N LEU A 28 -8.33 -0.37 -10.65
CA LEU A 28 -7.36 -0.80 -9.64
C LEU A 28 -7.08 -2.31 -9.76
N ARG A 29 -8.13 -3.12 -9.89
CA ARG A 29 -8.03 -4.59 -9.94
C ARG A 29 -7.29 -5.11 -11.17
N VAL A 30 -7.39 -4.41 -12.29
CA VAL A 30 -6.84 -4.87 -13.57
C VAL A 30 -5.34 -5.10 -13.52
N ASN A 31 -4.61 -4.30 -12.75
CA ASN A 31 -3.16 -4.37 -12.66
C ASN A 31 -2.66 -4.91 -11.32
N PHE A 32 -3.48 -5.70 -10.62
CA PHE A 32 -3.01 -6.47 -9.47
C PHE A 32 -2.00 -7.51 -9.96
N ARG A 33 -0.81 -7.54 -9.37
CA ARG A 33 0.28 -8.42 -9.78
C ARG A 33 0.82 -9.29 -8.65
N MET A 34 0.47 -9.01 -7.41
CA MET A 34 0.85 -9.87 -6.31
C MET A 34 -0.04 -11.11 -6.30
N ASN A 35 0.46 -12.20 -5.70
CA ASN A 35 -0.32 -13.43 -5.64
C ASN A 35 -1.55 -13.22 -4.74
N SER A 36 -2.74 -13.17 -5.36
CA SER A 36 -4.01 -12.96 -4.66
C SER A 36 -4.63 -14.25 -4.13
N ASN A 37 -3.99 -15.39 -4.38
CA ASN A 37 -4.46 -16.71 -3.94
C ASN A 37 -3.69 -17.23 -2.72
N VAL A 38 -2.85 -16.40 -2.13
CA VAL A 38 -2.12 -16.76 -0.90
C VAL A 38 -3.13 -17.02 0.21
N TYR A 39 -3.00 -18.18 0.84
CA TYR A 39 -3.80 -18.55 2.00
C TYR A 39 -2.90 -18.67 3.23
N ASP A 40 -3.30 -18.00 4.31
CA ASP A 40 -2.70 -18.12 5.63
C ASP A 40 -3.77 -17.74 6.64
N PRO A 41 -3.86 -18.45 7.80
CA PRO A 41 -4.87 -18.13 8.82
C PRO A 41 -4.83 -16.66 9.27
N ARG A 42 -3.66 -16.01 9.23
CA ARG A 42 -3.53 -14.60 9.60
C ARG A 42 -4.24 -13.69 8.60
N ILE A 43 -4.22 -14.03 7.31
CA ILE A 43 -4.97 -13.31 6.28
C ILE A 43 -6.47 -13.46 6.52
N GLU A 44 -6.92 -14.67 6.79
CA GLU A 44 -8.34 -14.94 7.02
C GLU A 44 -8.86 -14.19 8.25
N ALA A 45 -8.08 -14.14 9.32
CA ALA A 45 -8.43 -13.38 10.53
C ALA A 45 -8.58 -11.89 10.22
N GLN A 46 -7.68 -11.32 9.42
CA GLN A 46 -7.76 -9.91 9.02
C GLN A 46 -8.95 -9.64 8.11
N LYS A 47 -9.26 -10.53 7.17
CA LYS A 47 -10.46 -10.40 6.33
C LYS A 47 -11.73 -10.36 7.19
N SER A 48 -11.85 -11.26 8.15
CA SER A 48 -12.99 -11.31 9.05
C SER A 48 -13.16 -10.01 9.82
N TRP A 49 -12.06 -9.42 10.25
CA TRP A 49 -12.07 -8.13 10.94
C TRP A 49 -12.67 -7.02 10.08
N PHE A 50 -12.24 -6.91 8.81
CA PHE A 50 -12.76 -5.90 7.89
C PHE A 50 -14.22 -6.16 7.52
N ILE A 51 -14.55 -7.39 7.16
CA ILE A 51 -15.89 -7.76 6.69
C ILE A 51 -16.94 -7.51 7.77
N SER A 52 -16.62 -7.72 9.03
CA SER A 52 -17.53 -7.52 10.16
C SER A 52 -17.76 -6.04 10.48
N ARG A 53 -17.07 -5.12 9.80
CA ARG A 53 -17.11 -3.67 10.08
C ARG A 53 -17.53 -2.87 8.85
N GLN A 54 -18.73 -3.14 8.35
CA GLN A 54 -19.22 -2.52 7.10
C GLN A 54 -19.27 -0.99 7.19
N ASP A 55 -19.67 -0.44 8.34
CA ASP A 55 -19.69 1.03 8.52
C ASP A 55 -18.28 1.62 8.41
N TYR A 56 -17.29 0.95 8.97
CA TYR A 56 -15.89 1.36 8.84
C TYR A 56 -15.43 1.31 7.38
N LEU A 57 -15.76 0.23 6.67
CA LEU A 57 -15.43 0.09 5.25
C LEU A 57 -16.08 1.19 4.41
N ASN A 58 -17.32 1.56 4.71
CA ASN A 58 -18.01 2.64 4.00
C ASN A 58 -17.30 3.98 4.18
N ARG A 59 -16.90 4.31 5.42
CA ARG A 59 -16.16 5.54 5.71
C ARG A 59 -14.79 5.54 5.03
N LEU A 60 -14.11 4.41 5.09
CA LEU A 60 -12.80 4.22 4.47
C LEU A 60 -12.87 4.41 2.95
N THR A 61 -13.85 3.80 2.30
CA THR A 61 -14.09 3.90 0.86
C THR A 61 -14.35 5.35 0.46
N ALA A 62 -15.19 6.05 1.20
CA ALA A 62 -15.49 7.46 0.94
C ALA A 62 -14.23 8.34 1.05
N ARG A 63 -13.38 8.08 2.04
CA ARG A 63 -12.13 8.81 2.23
C ARG A 63 -11.12 8.47 1.13
N ALA A 64 -10.96 7.19 0.84
CA ALA A 64 -10.03 6.72 -0.19
C ALA A 64 -10.39 7.26 -1.58
N SER A 65 -11.68 7.42 -1.90
CA SER A 65 -12.13 7.88 -3.21
C SER A 65 -11.58 9.27 -3.58
N ARG A 66 -11.17 10.08 -2.60
CA ARG A 66 -10.57 11.39 -2.86
C ARG A 66 -9.16 11.30 -3.44
N TYR A 67 -8.43 10.25 -3.09
CA TYR A 67 -6.99 10.15 -3.37
C TYR A 67 -6.61 8.95 -4.21
N LEU A 68 -7.47 7.93 -4.25
CA LEU A 68 -7.19 6.65 -4.88
C LEU A 68 -6.91 6.79 -6.38
N TYR A 69 -7.61 7.70 -7.04
CA TYR A 69 -7.37 8.00 -8.46
C TYR A 69 -5.90 8.35 -8.70
N TYR A 70 -5.33 9.22 -7.85
CA TYR A 70 -3.93 9.63 -7.98
C TYR A 70 -2.98 8.48 -7.66
N THR A 71 -3.21 7.77 -6.56
CA THR A 71 -2.29 6.71 -6.12
C THR A 71 -2.29 5.52 -7.08
N VAL A 72 -3.42 5.18 -7.66
CA VAL A 72 -3.52 4.12 -8.68
C VAL A 72 -2.82 4.55 -9.96
N ARG A 73 -3.07 5.77 -10.43
CA ARG A 73 -2.43 6.31 -11.64
C ARG A 73 -0.90 6.31 -11.51
N GLU A 74 -0.38 6.71 -10.36
CA GLU A 74 1.06 6.71 -10.13
C GLU A 74 1.65 5.30 -10.12
N ALA A 75 0.95 4.33 -9.55
CA ALA A 75 1.38 2.94 -9.57
C ALA A 75 1.41 2.40 -11.00
N GLU A 76 0.39 2.70 -11.79
CA GLU A 76 0.34 2.32 -13.21
C GLU A 76 1.49 2.95 -14.01
N ARG A 77 1.72 4.24 -13.81
CA ARG A 77 2.79 4.98 -14.49
C ARG A 77 4.17 4.40 -14.18
N ARG A 78 4.38 3.94 -12.95
CA ARG A 78 5.65 3.35 -12.50
C ARG A 78 5.75 1.87 -12.82
N ASN A 79 4.70 1.28 -13.36
CA ASN A 79 4.62 -0.15 -13.67
C ASN A 79 4.89 -1.03 -12.45
N ILE A 80 4.37 -0.63 -11.30
CA ILE A 80 4.37 -1.42 -10.06
C ILE A 80 2.98 -1.97 -9.80
N PRO A 81 2.84 -3.00 -8.95
CA PRO A 81 1.52 -3.57 -8.65
C PRO A 81 0.56 -2.50 -8.11
N THR A 82 -0.62 -2.39 -8.71
CA THR A 82 -1.59 -1.35 -8.32
C THR A 82 -2.20 -1.61 -6.95
N GLU A 83 -2.18 -2.84 -6.44
CA GLU A 83 -2.62 -3.10 -5.07
C GLU A 83 -1.79 -2.35 -4.03
N LEU A 84 -0.58 -1.87 -4.37
CA LEU A 84 0.21 -1.03 -3.47
C LEU A 84 -0.49 0.29 -3.16
N ALA A 85 -1.40 0.76 -4.03
CA ALA A 85 -2.25 1.91 -3.76
C ALA A 85 -3.21 1.67 -2.58
N LEU A 86 -3.37 0.44 -2.14
CA LEU A 86 -4.18 0.07 -0.98
C LEU A 86 -3.39 0.14 0.34
N LEU A 87 -2.08 0.34 0.29
CA LEU A 87 -1.27 0.41 1.52
C LEU A 87 -1.75 1.50 2.50
N PRO A 88 -2.16 2.70 2.04
CA PRO A 88 -2.71 3.71 2.96
C PRO A 88 -3.96 3.26 3.71
N VAL A 89 -4.67 2.24 3.24
CA VAL A 89 -5.83 1.68 3.97
C VAL A 89 -5.40 1.20 5.34
N ILE A 90 -4.32 0.40 5.40
CA ILE A 90 -3.84 -0.16 6.67
C ILE A 90 -2.93 0.80 7.43
N GLU A 91 -2.30 1.74 6.74
CA GLU A 91 -1.39 2.70 7.37
C GLU A 91 -2.14 3.85 8.07
N SER A 92 -3.10 4.45 7.37
CA SER A 92 -3.72 5.70 7.83
C SER A 92 -5.23 5.75 7.66
N SER A 93 -5.88 4.66 7.25
CA SER A 93 -7.27 4.65 6.78
C SER A 93 -7.51 5.73 5.72
N TYR A 94 -6.52 5.95 4.86
CA TYR A 94 -6.52 6.94 3.78
C TYR A 94 -6.73 8.38 4.28
N ASP A 95 -6.22 8.71 5.46
CA ASP A 95 -6.29 10.05 6.03
C ASP A 95 -4.91 10.74 5.91
N PRO A 96 -4.77 11.79 5.07
CA PRO A 96 -3.48 12.47 4.90
C PRO A 96 -3.03 13.22 6.15
N ASN A 97 -3.91 13.42 7.12
CA ASN A 97 -3.60 14.11 8.38
C ASN A 97 -3.31 13.14 9.53
N ALA A 98 -3.29 11.83 9.27
CA ALA A 98 -3.09 10.84 10.32
C ALA A 98 -1.70 10.94 10.94
N ASN A 99 -1.64 10.71 12.24
CA ASN A 99 -0.42 10.57 13.03
C ASN A 99 -0.45 9.26 13.81
N SER A 100 0.70 8.61 13.94
CA SER A 100 0.85 7.47 14.84
C SER A 100 1.55 7.87 16.14
N ASN A 101 1.52 6.97 17.11
CA ASN A 101 2.26 7.13 18.37
C ASN A 101 3.80 7.17 18.15
N ALA A 102 4.29 6.62 17.05
CA ALA A 102 5.70 6.62 16.69
C ALA A 102 6.09 7.83 15.84
N SER A 103 5.26 8.90 15.82
CA SER A 103 5.47 10.12 15.05
C SER A 103 5.42 9.92 13.53
N ALA A 104 4.88 8.79 13.05
CA ALA A 104 4.60 8.61 11.63
C ALA A 104 3.45 9.52 11.20
N ALA A 105 3.49 10.00 9.97
CA ALA A 105 2.51 10.98 9.48
C ALA A 105 2.11 10.74 8.04
N GLY A 106 0.87 11.14 7.71
CA GLY A 106 0.34 11.18 6.36
C GLY A 106 -0.29 9.88 5.91
N LEU A 107 -0.73 9.84 4.64
CA LEU A 107 -1.32 8.66 4.03
C LEU A 107 -0.44 7.42 4.21
N TRP A 108 0.86 7.59 3.98
CA TRP A 108 1.84 6.50 3.89
C TRP A 108 2.58 6.27 5.20
N GLN A 109 2.28 7.06 6.23
CA GLN A 109 2.83 6.93 7.58
C GLN A 109 4.36 6.89 7.62
N PHE A 110 5.00 7.88 6.97
CA PHE A 110 6.45 8.04 7.07
C PHE A 110 6.85 8.48 8.47
N ILE A 111 7.84 7.81 9.04
CA ILE A 111 8.53 8.31 10.21
C ILE A 111 9.45 9.48 9.77
N PRO A 112 9.80 10.42 10.69
CA PRO A 112 10.54 11.61 10.29
C PRO A 112 11.84 11.34 9.54
N SER A 113 12.66 10.41 10.02
CA SER A 113 13.96 10.13 9.41
C SER A 113 13.84 9.56 7.99
N THR A 114 12.95 8.60 7.79
CA THR A 114 12.72 8.01 6.47
C THR A 114 12.12 9.03 5.52
N GLY A 115 11.21 9.88 6.02
CA GLY A 115 10.66 10.97 5.24
C GLY A 115 11.74 11.90 4.70
N ARG A 116 12.72 12.26 5.53
CA ARG A 116 13.85 13.12 5.09
C ARG A 116 14.72 12.43 4.03
N ILE A 117 14.99 11.14 4.20
CA ILE A 117 15.77 10.37 3.21
C ILE A 117 15.11 10.44 1.83
N TYR A 118 13.80 10.40 1.78
CA TYR A 118 13.04 10.43 0.52
C TYR A 118 12.59 11.84 0.11
N GLY A 119 13.18 12.87 0.70
CA GLY A 119 12.99 14.26 0.26
C GLY A 119 11.70 14.92 0.74
N LEU A 120 11.08 14.39 1.79
CA LEU A 120 9.88 14.99 2.38
C LEU A 120 10.30 16.02 3.42
N ASN A 121 10.20 17.30 3.06
CA ASN A 121 10.59 18.41 3.92
C ASN A 121 9.73 18.49 5.17
N GLN A 122 10.37 18.70 6.30
CA GLN A 122 9.70 18.81 7.60
C GLN A 122 10.21 20.07 8.29
N THR A 123 9.34 21.05 8.43
CA THR A 123 9.60 22.30 9.14
C THR A 123 8.53 22.56 10.19
N SER A 124 8.66 23.62 10.96
CA SER A 124 7.65 23.98 11.97
C SER A 124 6.28 24.33 11.37
N THR A 125 6.25 24.71 10.07
CA THR A 125 5.03 25.14 9.39
C THR A 125 4.61 24.24 8.24
N PHE A 126 5.45 23.27 7.84
CA PHE A 126 5.18 22.40 6.70
C PHE A 126 5.72 21.00 6.97
N ASP A 127 4.91 19.99 6.61
CA ASP A 127 5.30 18.60 6.69
C ASP A 127 4.93 17.89 5.38
N GLY A 128 5.94 17.62 4.55
CA GLY A 128 5.76 16.98 3.25
C GLY A 128 5.20 15.56 3.33
N ARG A 129 5.29 14.93 4.50
CA ARG A 129 4.70 13.60 4.72
C ARG A 129 3.17 13.61 4.61
N ARG A 130 2.55 14.79 4.78
CA ARG A 130 1.08 14.99 4.68
C ARG A 130 0.66 15.39 3.28
N ASP A 131 1.60 15.75 2.41
CA ASP A 131 1.33 16.06 1.01
C ASP A 131 1.09 14.75 0.26
N VAL A 132 -0.08 14.60 -0.35
CA VAL A 132 -0.47 13.35 -1.00
C VAL A 132 0.43 13.05 -2.20
N ILE A 133 0.74 14.05 -3.00
CA ILE A 133 1.56 13.87 -4.21
C ILE A 133 2.99 13.51 -3.86
N GLU A 134 3.63 14.31 -2.99
CA GLU A 134 5.02 14.09 -2.62
C GLU A 134 5.20 12.81 -1.81
N SER A 135 4.30 12.53 -0.87
CA SER A 135 4.42 11.32 -0.07
C SER A 135 4.14 10.05 -0.88
N THR A 136 3.28 10.11 -1.89
CA THR A 136 3.05 8.98 -2.79
C THR A 136 4.30 8.69 -3.61
N ARG A 137 4.94 9.74 -4.15
CA ARG A 137 6.24 9.59 -4.84
C ARG A 137 7.26 8.90 -3.93
N ALA A 138 7.41 9.41 -2.73
CA ALA A 138 8.38 8.88 -1.77
C ALA A 138 8.08 7.42 -1.38
N ALA A 139 6.81 7.10 -1.14
CA ALA A 139 6.39 5.74 -0.77
C ALA A 139 6.68 4.73 -1.90
N TYR A 140 6.37 5.09 -3.14
CA TYR A 140 6.63 4.20 -4.27
C TYR A 140 8.14 4.09 -4.56
N ASP A 141 8.91 5.16 -4.39
CA ASP A 141 10.37 5.08 -4.47
C ASP A 141 10.93 4.13 -3.43
N PHE A 142 10.46 4.24 -2.19
CA PHE A 142 10.90 3.40 -1.08
C PHE A 142 10.52 1.93 -1.30
N LEU A 143 9.26 1.67 -1.62
CA LEU A 143 8.77 0.31 -1.89
C LEU A 143 9.52 -0.35 -3.06
N THR A 144 9.79 0.41 -4.13
CA THR A 144 10.56 -0.09 -5.27
C THR A 144 11.99 -0.43 -4.87
N ALA A 145 12.64 0.43 -4.07
CA ALA A 145 13.98 0.16 -3.57
C ALA A 145 14.01 -1.10 -2.70
N LEU A 146 13.00 -1.29 -1.86
CA LEU A 146 12.88 -2.48 -1.02
C LEU A 146 12.62 -3.73 -1.85
N TYR A 147 11.80 -3.64 -2.88
CA TYR A 147 11.57 -4.74 -3.79
C TYR A 147 12.86 -5.14 -4.52
N ASN A 148 13.63 -4.16 -4.97
CA ASN A 148 14.92 -4.42 -5.63
C ASN A 148 15.90 -5.10 -4.67
N GLN A 149 15.86 -4.74 -3.40
CA GLN A 149 16.74 -5.34 -2.38
C GLN A 149 16.34 -6.78 -2.04
N PHE A 150 15.05 -7.04 -1.85
CA PHE A 150 14.58 -8.31 -1.30
C PHE A 150 13.96 -9.26 -2.34
N GLY A 151 13.63 -8.77 -3.54
CA GLY A 151 13.10 -9.59 -4.62
C GLY A 151 11.67 -10.08 -4.44
N SER A 152 10.96 -9.60 -3.43
CA SER A 152 9.59 -10.01 -3.10
C SER A 152 8.82 -8.80 -2.58
N TRP A 153 7.58 -8.63 -3.04
CA TRP A 153 6.72 -7.55 -2.53
C TRP A 153 6.31 -7.79 -1.07
N GLU A 154 6.12 -9.04 -0.66
CA GLU A 154 5.83 -9.37 0.73
C GLU A 154 6.98 -8.95 1.65
N LEU A 155 8.21 -9.25 1.26
CA LEU A 155 9.39 -8.82 2.01
C LEU A 155 9.59 -7.29 1.94
N ALA A 156 9.27 -6.67 0.82
CA ALA A 156 9.31 -5.21 0.70
C ALA A 156 8.32 -4.54 1.65
N LEU A 157 7.09 -5.05 1.73
CA LEU A 157 6.07 -4.55 2.66
C LEU A 157 6.48 -4.76 4.11
N ALA A 158 7.03 -5.93 4.45
CA ALA A 158 7.55 -6.20 5.78
C ALA A 158 8.66 -5.21 6.14
N SER A 159 9.55 -4.92 5.20
CA SER A 159 10.66 -3.96 5.39
C SER A 159 10.17 -2.52 5.50
N TYR A 160 9.12 -2.18 4.78
CA TYR A 160 8.46 -0.88 4.90
C TYR A 160 7.97 -0.64 6.34
N ASN A 161 7.43 -1.68 6.97
CA ASN A 161 6.90 -1.61 8.33
C ASN A 161 8.01 -1.70 9.41
N ALA A 162 8.89 -2.70 9.30
CA ALA A 162 9.84 -3.04 10.36
C ALA A 162 11.23 -2.45 10.15
N GLY A 163 11.52 -1.98 8.94
CA GLY A 163 12.85 -1.56 8.53
C GLY A 163 13.61 -2.68 7.82
N PRO A 164 14.40 -2.34 6.78
CA PRO A 164 15.12 -3.34 6.00
C PRO A 164 16.17 -4.11 6.82
N GLY A 165 16.77 -3.47 7.82
CA GLY A 165 17.76 -4.13 8.69
C GLY A 165 17.18 -5.29 9.46
N ARG A 166 15.98 -5.14 10.01
CA ARG A 166 15.31 -6.22 10.77
C ARG A 166 14.95 -7.38 9.87
N VAL A 167 14.41 -7.09 8.69
CA VAL A 167 14.05 -8.13 7.73
C VAL A 167 15.30 -8.88 7.26
N GLN A 168 16.37 -8.16 6.93
CA GLN A 168 17.64 -8.78 6.54
C GLN A 168 18.21 -9.66 7.64
N SER A 169 18.15 -9.22 8.89
CA SER A 169 18.61 -10.02 10.04
C SER A 169 17.81 -11.31 10.18
N ALA A 170 16.50 -11.26 10.00
CA ALA A 170 15.65 -12.43 10.06
C ALA A 170 15.95 -13.42 8.90
N ILE A 171 16.20 -12.90 7.71
CA ILE A 171 16.62 -13.69 6.55
C ILE A 171 17.95 -14.38 6.85
N ASN A 172 18.93 -13.65 7.34
CA ASN A 172 20.26 -14.19 7.66
C ASN A 172 20.17 -15.28 8.74
N TYR A 173 19.34 -15.07 9.74
CA TYR A 173 19.11 -16.05 10.80
C TYR A 173 18.59 -17.38 10.22
N ASN A 174 17.58 -17.33 9.37
CA ASN A 174 17.01 -18.51 8.75
C ASN A 174 18.00 -19.17 7.77
N ALA A 175 18.67 -18.36 6.94
CA ALA A 175 19.63 -18.86 5.96
C ALA A 175 20.76 -19.64 6.63
N ALA A 176 21.28 -19.14 7.74
CA ALA A 176 22.35 -19.81 8.49
C ALA A 176 21.92 -21.17 9.07
N ARG A 177 20.63 -21.41 9.19
CA ARG A 177 20.03 -22.63 9.74
C ARG A 177 19.41 -23.54 8.68
N GLY A 178 19.59 -23.21 7.39
CA GLY A 178 18.97 -23.96 6.30
C GLY A 178 17.45 -23.88 6.27
N LEU A 179 16.87 -22.86 6.88
CA LEU A 179 15.42 -22.62 6.90
C LEU A 179 15.01 -21.73 5.73
N PRO A 180 13.74 -21.80 5.27
CA PRO A 180 13.25 -20.92 4.21
C PRO A 180 13.33 -19.44 4.62
N THR A 181 13.54 -18.57 3.62
CA THR A 181 13.71 -17.13 3.83
C THR A 181 12.60 -16.29 3.24
N ASP A 182 11.49 -16.91 2.84
CA ASP A 182 10.27 -16.21 2.44
C ASP A 182 9.62 -15.52 3.65
N TYR A 183 8.78 -14.54 3.38
CA TYR A 183 8.14 -13.76 4.45
C TYR A 183 7.47 -14.65 5.51
N TRP A 184 6.72 -15.68 5.06
CA TRP A 184 5.89 -16.51 5.94
C TRP A 184 6.71 -17.37 6.90
N SER A 185 7.97 -17.59 6.58
CA SER A 185 8.90 -18.42 7.36
C SER A 185 9.76 -17.61 8.33
N LEU A 186 9.74 -16.28 8.24
CA LEU A 186 10.58 -15.42 9.05
C LEU A 186 9.97 -15.14 10.42
N LYS A 187 10.83 -15.03 11.41
CA LYS A 187 10.44 -14.53 12.73
C LYS A 187 10.68 -13.03 12.78
N LEU A 188 9.58 -12.28 12.74
CA LEU A 188 9.56 -10.82 12.72
C LEU A 188 8.79 -10.30 13.93
N PRO A 189 8.84 -8.98 14.23
CA PRO A 189 7.98 -8.42 15.27
C PRO A 189 6.51 -8.77 15.01
N THR A 190 5.73 -8.92 16.07
CA THR A 190 4.30 -9.31 15.98
C THR A 190 3.53 -8.37 15.04
N GLU A 191 3.76 -7.05 15.13
CA GLU A 191 3.14 -6.08 14.24
C GLU A 191 3.41 -6.42 12.78
N THR A 192 4.66 -6.72 12.45
CA THR A 192 5.09 -7.03 11.08
C THR A 192 4.52 -8.37 10.60
N MET A 193 4.40 -9.35 11.51
CA MET A 193 3.79 -10.63 11.20
C MET A 193 2.29 -10.55 10.90
N ASN A 194 1.65 -9.45 11.30
CA ASN A 194 0.25 -9.16 10.99
C ASN A 194 0.09 -8.11 9.88
N TYR A 195 1.12 -7.37 9.57
CA TYR A 195 1.09 -6.25 8.63
C TYR A 195 0.84 -6.72 7.19
N VAL A 196 1.64 -7.65 6.69
CA VAL A 196 1.47 -8.20 5.35
C VAL A 196 0.15 -8.97 5.23
N PRO A 197 -0.24 -9.83 6.19
CA PRO A 197 -1.58 -10.44 6.17
C PRO A 197 -2.71 -9.42 6.11
N ARG A 198 -2.60 -8.31 6.85
CA ARG A 198 -3.61 -7.24 6.82
C ARG A 198 -3.69 -6.58 5.45
N PHE A 199 -2.54 -6.28 4.84
CA PHE A 199 -2.48 -5.74 3.48
C PHE A 199 -3.11 -6.70 2.47
N LEU A 200 -2.73 -7.97 2.51
CA LEU A 200 -3.25 -8.98 1.58
C LEU A 200 -4.75 -9.21 1.78
N ALA A 201 -5.24 -9.12 3.02
CA ALA A 201 -6.66 -9.20 3.30
C ALA A 201 -7.43 -8.10 2.57
N VAL A 202 -6.96 -6.86 2.66
CA VAL A 202 -7.55 -5.71 1.95
C VAL A 202 -7.53 -5.95 0.44
N ALA A 203 -6.38 -6.36 -0.10
CA ALA A 203 -6.24 -6.61 -1.53
C ALA A 203 -7.19 -7.71 -2.01
N GLN A 204 -7.33 -8.80 -1.26
CA GLN A 204 -8.22 -9.89 -1.62
C GLN A 204 -9.70 -9.49 -1.56
N ILE A 205 -10.09 -8.70 -0.56
CA ILE A 205 -11.46 -8.16 -0.47
C ILE A 205 -11.76 -7.25 -1.65
N VAL A 206 -10.85 -6.35 -1.99
CA VAL A 206 -11.01 -5.43 -3.13
C VAL A 206 -11.07 -6.18 -4.45
N LYS A 207 -10.30 -7.25 -4.58
CA LYS A 207 -10.27 -8.06 -5.81
C LYS A 207 -11.59 -8.79 -6.04
N ASN A 208 -12.21 -9.30 -4.98
CA ASN A 208 -13.43 -10.11 -5.07
C ASN A 208 -14.49 -9.65 -4.06
N PRO A 209 -14.98 -8.40 -4.17
CA PRO A 209 -15.85 -7.82 -3.15
C PRO A 209 -17.17 -8.58 -2.98
N SER A 210 -17.75 -9.11 -4.07
CA SER A 210 -19.00 -9.88 -4.00
C SER A 210 -18.85 -11.17 -3.19
N THR A 211 -17.69 -11.80 -3.23
CA THR A 211 -17.42 -13.01 -2.44
C THR A 211 -17.58 -12.74 -0.94
N TYR A 212 -17.28 -11.52 -0.51
CA TYR A 212 -17.31 -11.12 0.90
C TYR A 212 -18.49 -10.23 1.26
N ASN A 213 -19.46 -10.07 0.35
CA ASN A 213 -20.61 -9.19 0.52
C ASN A 213 -20.22 -7.73 0.79
N VAL A 214 -19.15 -7.28 0.16
CA VAL A 214 -18.67 -5.91 0.26
C VAL A 214 -18.98 -5.17 -1.03
N TYR A 215 -19.40 -3.90 -0.91
CA TYR A 215 -19.72 -3.06 -2.05
C TYR A 215 -18.81 -1.83 -2.05
N PHE A 216 -18.17 -1.58 -3.20
CA PHE A 216 -17.36 -0.38 -3.43
C PHE A 216 -18.10 0.50 -4.45
N PRO A 217 -18.59 1.67 -4.03
CA PRO A 217 -19.31 2.56 -4.95
C PRO A 217 -18.39 3.13 -6.03
N ALA A 218 -19.01 3.42 -7.15
CA ALA A 218 -18.32 4.00 -8.30
C ALA A 218 -17.78 5.40 -8.03
#